data_7e32a40e9ae9886fb6ed3e7ff6393829
#
_entry.id   7e32a40e9ae9886fb6ed3e7ff6393829
#
_cell.length_a   1.000
_cell.length_b   1.000
_cell.length_c   1.000
_cell.angle_alpha   90.00
_cell.angle_beta   90.00
_cell.angle_gamma   90.00
#
_symmetry.space_group_name_H-M   'P 1'
#
loop_
_entity.id
_entity.type
_entity.pdbx_description
1 polymer ?
#
loop_
_entity_poly.entity_id
_entity_poly.type
_entity_poly.pdbx_seq_one_letter_code
_entity_poly.pdbx_strand_id
1 'polypeptide(L)'
;MANNFFVHKNLKVGKSLIEKNTKEIIANIYKKAEEHNCKILIPEDCMVGTNFEGTGKNKNLDEIQENEIILDIGFNTIKKIQKKINESNTVLWNGPAGYFENENFSTGTLSIAENISKNTLEKSLISVLGGGDTLAAI
;
A
#
# COMPACT_ATOMS: atom_id res chain seq x y z
N MET A 1 -5.22 -2.37 -5.80
CA MET A 1 -6.32 -1.67 -5.06
C MET A 1 -6.05 -0.16 -4.94
N ALA A 2 -4.91 0.31 -4.38
CA ALA A 2 -4.59 1.73 -4.22
C ALA A 2 -4.69 2.54 -5.53
N ASN A 3 -4.27 1.98 -6.66
CA ASN A 3 -4.35 2.64 -7.98
C ASN A 3 -5.76 3.11 -8.34
N ASN A 4 -6.80 2.37 -7.95
CA ASN A 4 -8.18 2.77 -8.18
C ASN A 4 -8.56 4.02 -7.38
N PHE A 5 -8.05 4.15 -6.15
CA PHE A 5 -8.22 5.35 -5.33
C PHE A 5 -7.47 6.55 -5.93
N PHE A 6 -6.30 6.33 -6.53
CA PHE A 6 -5.56 7.37 -7.23
C PHE A 6 -6.36 7.89 -8.43
N VAL A 7 -6.87 6.99 -9.27
CA VAL A 7 -7.71 7.37 -10.42
C VAL A 7 -8.97 8.10 -9.97
N HIS A 8 -9.62 7.68 -8.88
CA HIS A 8 -10.77 8.39 -8.31
C HIS A 8 -10.42 9.82 -7.90
N LYS A 9 -9.19 10.10 -7.52
CA LYS A 9 -8.65 11.43 -7.21
C LYS A 9 -8.06 12.17 -8.41
N ASN A 10 -8.27 11.67 -9.63
CA ASN A 10 -7.69 12.19 -10.87
C ASN A 10 -6.16 12.22 -10.91
N LEU A 11 -5.50 11.31 -10.16
CA LEU A 11 -4.05 11.13 -10.19
C LEU A 11 -3.65 10.15 -11.29
N LYS A 12 -2.47 10.36 -11.85
CA LYS A 12 -1.91 9.47 -12.87
C LYS A 12 -1.37 8.20 -12.23
N VAL A 13 -1.53 7.07 -12.91
CA VAL A 13 -1.04 5.77 -12.46
C VAL A 13 -0.18 5.07 -13.52
N GLY A 14 0.15 5.76 -14.61
CA GLY A 14 0.92 5.21 -15.73
C GLY A 14 0.28 3.96 -16.30
N LYS A 15 1.07 2.90 -16.48
CA LYS A 15 0.63 1.58 -16.95
C LYS A 15 0.14 0.64 -15.83
N SER A 16 -0.01 1.16 -14.61
CA SER A 16 -0.42 0.34 -13.47
C SER A 16 -1.82 -0.25 -13.67
N LEU A 17 -2.04 -1.44 -13.13
CA LEU A 17 -3.34 -2.11 -13.19
C LEU A 17 -4.40 -1.30 -12.43
N ILE A 18 -5.54 -1.12 -13.09
CA ILE A 18 -6.75 -0.51 -12.54
C ILE A 18 -7.95 -1.39 -12.92
N GLU A 19 -8.94 -1.39 -12.06
CA GLU A 19 -10.22 -2.04 -12.31
C GLU A 19 -11.21 -1.05 -12.92
N LYS A 20 -12.06 -1.53 -13.82
CA LYS A 20 -13.12 -0.72 -14.43
C LYS A 20 -14.30 -0.55 -13.46
N ASN A 21 -15.03 0.54 -13.61
CA ASN A 21 -16.30 0.80 -12.90
C ASN A 21 -16.17 0.87 -11.37
N THR A 22 -15.02 1.29 -10.83
CA THR A 22 -14.79 1.38 -9.38
C THR A 22 -15.22 2.71 -8.76
N LYS A 23 -15.63 3.70 -9.55
CA LYS A 23 -15.91 5.06 -9.07
C LYS A 23 -16.97 5.10 -7.97
N GLU A 24 -18.12 4.44 -8.21
CA GLU A 24 -19.22 4.38 -7.23
C GLU A 24 -18.84 3.57 -5.99
N ILE A 25 -18.08 2.48 -6.18
CA ILE A 25 -17.60 1.65 -5.08
C ILE A 25 -16.69 2.46 -4.16
N ILE A 26 -15.74 3.22 -4.72
CA ILE A 26 -14.82 4.05 -3.94
C ILE A 26 -15.57 5.20 -3.24
N ALA A 27 -16.52 5.84 -3.92
CA ALA A 27 -17.36 6.85 -3.30
C ALA A 27 -18.12 6.30 -2.09
N ASN A 28 -18.72 5.11 -2.22
CA ASN A 28 -19.37 4.42 -1.11
C ASN A 28 -18.41 4.04 0.03
N ILE A 29 -17.18 3.63 -0.28
CA ILE A 29 -16.15 3.34 0.73
C ILE A 29 -15.84 4.61 1.53
N TYR A 30 -15.60 5.75 0.87
CA TYR A 30 -15.36 7.03 1.55
C TYR A 30 -16.54 7.44 2.43
N LYS A 31 -17.76 7.33 1.92
CA LYS A 31 -18.99 7.65 2.68
C LYS A 31 -19.08 6.80 3.95
N LYS A 32 -18.93 5.49 3.82
CA LYS A 32 -18.95 4.58 4.99
C LYS A 32 -17.83 4.84 5.97
N ALA A 33 -16.63 5.16 5.47
CA ALA A 33 -15.51 5.49 6.33
C ALA A 33 -15.80 6.75 7.18
N GLU A 34 -16.42 7.76 6.58
CA GLU A 34 -16.85 8.98 7.28
C GLU A 34 -17.92 8.67 8.32
N GLU A 35 -18.98 7.92 7.95
CA GLU A 35 -20.08 7.51 8.84
C GLU A 35 -19.59 6.75 10.08
N HIS A 36 -18.50 5.98 9.95
CA HIS A 36 -17.93 5.16 11.02
C HIS A 36 -16.64 5.74 11.63
N ASN A 37 -16.30 6.99 11.35
CA ASN A 37 -15.06 7.64 11.81
C ASN A 37 -13.80 6.82 11.51
N CYS A 38 -13.78 6.13 10.36
CA CYS A 38 -12.68 5.33 9.87
C CYS A 38 -11.81 6.14 8.92
N LYS A 39 -10.50 6.15 9.14
CA LYS A 39 -9.55 6.86 8.26
C LYS A 39 -9.01 5.92 7.18
N ILE A 40 -9.18 6.30 5.92
CA ILE A 40 -8.58 5.62 4.79
C ILE A 40 -7.22 6.24 4.53
N LEU A 41 -6.16 5.45 4.70
CA LEU A 41 -4.80 5.83 4.34
C LEU A 41 -4.51 5.33 2.94
N ILE A 42 -4.29 6.24 2.00
CA ILE A 42 -3.79 5.94 0.67
C ILE A 42 -2.32 6.37 0.57
N PRO A 43 -1.50 5.70 -0.25
CA PRO A 43 -0.13 6.12 -0.46
C PRO A 43 -0.03 7.57 -0.95
N GLU A 44 1.03 8.26 -0.54
CA GLU A 44 1.35 9.62 -1.00
C GLU A 44 2.58 9.66 -1.91
N ASP A 45 3.36 8.59 -1.87
CA ASP A 45 4.48 8.31 -2.76
C ASP A 45 4.52 6.83 -3.10
N CYS A 46 5.17 6.49 -4.19
CA CYS A 46 5.25 5.14 -4.72
C CYS A 46 6.65 4.83 -5.25
N MET A 47 7.02 3.55 -5.20
CA MET A 47 8.13 3.01 -5.97
C MET A 47 7.63 2.63 -7.35
N VAL A 48 8.18 3.26 -8.38
CA VAL A 48 7.79 3.03 -9.78
C VAL A 48 8.92 2.43 -10.58
N GLY A 49 8.57 1.58 -11.54
CA GLY A 49 9.50 1.02 -12.51
C GLY A 49 8.91 1.05 -13.92
N THR A 50 9.70 0.76 -14.93
CA THR A 50 9.22 0.64 -16.32
C THR A 50 8.81 -0.80 -16.68
N ASN A 51 9.24 -1.77 -15.87
CA ASN A 51 8.91 -3.19 -15.96
C ASN A 51 9.04 -3.85 -14.57
N PHE A 52 8.65 -5.10 -14.46
CA PHE A 52 8.65 -5.87 -13.20
C PHE A 52 10.03 -6.39 -12.79
N GLU A 53 10.99 -6.48 -13.69
CA GLU A 53 12.33 -7.05 -13.46
C GLU A 53 13.40 -5.98 -13.19
N GLY A 54 13.08 -4.72 -13.40
CA GLY A 54 14.01 -3.60 -13.30
C GLY A 54 14.19 -3.08 -11.88
N THR A 55 14.90 -1.95 -11.80
CA THR A 55 15.04 -1.17 -10.57
C THR A 55 13.94 -0.10 -10.48
N GLY A 56 13.55 0.26 -9.27
CA GLY A 56 12.55 1.28 -9.01
C GLY A 56 13.13 2.66 -8.69
N LYS A 57 12.26 3.65 -8.78
CA LYS A 57 12.51 5.02 -8.29
C LYS A 57 11.37 5.44 -7.38
N ASN A 58 11.69 5.99 -6.21
CA ASN A 58 10.67 6.59 -5.36
C ASN A 58 10.22 7.92 -5.95
N LYS A 59 8.92 8.09 -6.13
CA LYS A 59 8.30 9.28 -6.69
C LYS A 59 7.06 9.71 -5.92
N ASN A 60 6.80 11.01 -5.92
CA ASN A 60 5.49 11.53 -5.55
C ASN A 60 4.45 11.16 -6.62
N LEU A 61 3.18 11.14 -6.26
CA LEU A 61 2.12 10.68 -7.16
C LEU A 61 1.95 11.55 -8.41
N ASP A 62 2.25 12.85 -8.32
CA ASP A 62 2.19 13.83 -9.43
C ASP A 62 3.35 13.69 -10.42
N GLU A 63 4.42 12.98 -10.05
CA GLU A 63 5.61 12.76 -10.88
C GLU A 63 5.55 11.49 -11.72
N ILE A 64 4.52 10.65 -11.53
CA ILE A 64 4.37 9.36 -12.24
C ILE A 64 4.15 9.58 -13.73
N GLN A 65 4.99 8.94 -14.56
CA GLN A 65 4.94 9.05 -16.00
C GLN A 65 4.03 7.98 -16.64
N GLU A 66 3.61 8.23 -17.87
CA GLU A 66 2.70 7.33 -18.59
C GLU A 66 3.28 5.93 -18.87
N ASN A 67 4.62 5.84 -19.00
CA ASN A 67 5.32 4.58 -19.26
C ASN A 67 5.72 3.83 -18.00
N GLU A 68 5.44 4.34 -16.80
CA GLU A 68 5.80 3.74 -15.52
C GLU A 68 4.66 2.89 -14.94
N ILE A 69 5.04 1.96 -14.07
CA ILE A 69 4.16 1.08 -13.30
C ILE A 69 4.44 1.31 -11.82
N ILE A 70 3.41 1.48 -11.02
CA ILE A 70 3.51 1.52 -9.56
C ILE A 70 3.69 0.08 -9.08
N LEU A 71 4.84 -0.21 -8.47
CA LEU A 71 5.24 -1.55 -8.06
C LEU A 71 5.40 -1.73 -6.55
N ASP A 72 5.53 -0.63 -5.79
CA ASP A 72 5.50 -0.65 -4.33
C ASP A 72 5.05 0.72 -3.79
N ILE A 73 4.78 0.80 -2.51
CA ILE A 73 4.58 2.05 -1.79
C ILE A 73 5.92 2.76 -1.56
N GLY A 74 5.88 4.10 -1.49
CA GLY A 74 7.09 4.90 -1.26
C GLY A 74 7.47 5.04 0.22
N PHE A 75 8.63 5.63 0.45
CA PHE A 75 9.24 5.73 1.79
C PHE A 75 8.41 6.58 2.78
N ASN A 76 7.74 7.63 2.32
CA ASN A 76 6.89 8.45 3.17
C ASN A 76 5.62 7.69 3.58
N THR A 77 5.06 6.94 2.63
CA THR A 77 3.92 6.06 2.86
C THR A 77 4.26 4.97 3.87
N ILE A 78 5.44 4.32 3.75
CA ILE A 78 5.93 3.33 4.72
C ILE A 78 5.96 3.94 6.13
N LYS A 79 6.57 5.11 6.30
CA LYS A 79 6.64 5.80 7.59
C LYS A 79 5.25 6.07 8.19
N LYS A 80 4.30 6.49 7.36
CA LYS A 80 2.92 6.71 7.81
C LYS A 80 2.23 5.43 8.27
N ILE A 81 2.41 4.33 7.53
CA ILE A 81 1.86 3.02 7.89
C ILE A 81 2.49 2.54 9.20
N GLN A 82 3.80 2.59 9.32
CA GLN A 82 4.52 2.22 10.55
C GLN A 82 4.02 3.01 11.76
N LYS A 83 3.82 4.32 11.60
CA LYS A 83 3.23 5.15 12.67
C LYS A 83 1.84 4.65 13.06
N LYS A 84 1.00 4.29 12.09
CA LYS A 84 -0.36 3.77 12.37
C LYS A 84 -0.32 2.40 13.05
N ILE A 85 0.58 1.51 12.64
CA ILE A 85 0.79 0.23 13.31
C ILE A 85 1.21 0.46 14.77
N ASN A 86 2.15 1.38 15.02
CA ASN A 86 2.63 1.70 16.36
C ASN A 86 1.55 2.31 17.28
N GLU A 87 0.52 2.94 16.73
CA GLU A 87 -0.63 3.52 17.43
C GLU A 87 -1.78 2.52 17.57
N SER A 88 -1.69 1.32 16.98
CA SER A 88 -2.77 0.34 16.94
C SER A 88 -2.65 -0.71 18.05
N ASN A 89 -3.79 -1.22 18.52
CA ASN A 89 -3.85 -2.38 19.41
C ASN A 89 -4.04 -3.69 18.64
N THR A 90 -4.63 -3.61 17.45
CA THR A 90 -4.87 -4.77 16.58
C THR A 90 -4.61 -4.38 15.13
N VAL A 91 -3.92 -5.25 14.40
CA VAL A 91 -3.67 -5.13 12.97
C VAL A 91 -4.16 -6.39 12.28
N LEU A 92 -4.99 -6.23 11.26
CA LEU A 92 -5.30 -7.27 10.29
C LEU A 92 -4.60 -6.89 8.98
N TRP A 93 -3.68 -7.73 8.52
CA TRP A 93 -2.94 -7.52 7.28
C TRP A 93 -3.29 -8.57 6.24
N ASN A 94 -3.79 -8.12 5.10
CA ASN A 94 -4.21 -8.97 4.00
C ASN A 94 -3.75 -8.40 2.65
N GLY A 95 -2.74 -9.00 2.09
CA GLY A 95 -2.06 -8.64 0.84
C GLY A 95 -0.76 -7.85 1.05
N PRO A 96 0.29 -8.17 0.27
CA PRO A 96 1.54 -7.43 0.25
C PRO A 96 1.31 -6.00 -0.25
N ALA A 97 2.21 -5.08 0.11
CA ALA A 97 2.12 -3.68 -0.32
C ALA A 97 2.62 -3.46 -1.75
N GLY A 98 3.61 -4.25 -2.18
CA GLY A 98 4.26 -4.13 -3.48
C GLY A 98 4.43 -5.46 -4.20
N TYR A 99 5.10 -5.41 -5.34
CA TYR A 99 5.51 -6.57 -6.12
C TYR A 99 6.74 -7.24 -5.47
N PHE A 100 6.49 -7.97 -4.39
CA PHE A 100 7.51 -8.51 -3.47
C PHE A 100 8.39 -9.59 -4.10
N GLU A 101 8.00 -10.17 -5.23
CA GLU A 101 8.77 -11.16 -5.98
C GLU A 101 10.08 -10.57 -6.54
N ASN A 102 10.18 -9.25 -6.65
CA ASN A 102 11.39 -8.54 -6.97
C ASN A 102 11.85 -7.73 -5.75
N GLU A 103 13.08 -7.96 -5.30
CA GLU A 103 13.69 -7.28 -4.14
C GLU A 103 13.61 -5.74 -4.24
N ASN A 104 13.71 -5.19 -5.44
CA ASN A 104 13.61 -3.74 -5.67
C ASN A 104 12.23 -3.15 -5.34
N PHE A 105 11.20 -3.99 -5.20
CA PHE A 105 9.81 -3.60 -4.95
C PHE A 105 9.20 -4.30 -3.73
N SER A 106 10.03 -4.89 -2.86
CA SER A 106 9.61 -5.59 -1.66
C SER A 106 9.69 -4.75 -0.37
N THR A 107 10.35 -3.59 -0.45
CA THR A 107 10.67 -2.76 0.73
C THR A 107 9.41 -2.38 1.53
N GLY A 108 8.32 -2.03 0.87
CA GLY A 108 7.05 -1.70 1.54
C GLY A 108 6.51 -2.88 2.33
N THR A 109 6.45 -4.04 1.71
CA THR A 109 5.98 -5.29 2.33
C THR A 109 6.83 -5.69 3.51
N LEU A 110 8.15 -5.75 3.34
CA LEU A 110 9.09 -6.13 4.41
C LEU A 110 9.06 -5.15 5.58
N SER A 111 9.02 -3.85 5.30
CA SER A 111 8.94 -2.82 6.35
C SER A 111 7.66 -2.92 7.19
N ILE A 112 6.53 -3.27 6.58
CA ILE A 112 5.27 -3.53 7.29
C ILE A 112 5.40 -4.78 8.15
N ALA A 113 5.92 -5.89 7.59
CA ALA A 113 6.11 -7.15 8.29
C ALA A 113 6.99 -6.99 9.53
N GLU A 114 8.16 -6.38 9.38
CA GLU A 114 9.10 -6.10 10.47
C GLU A 114 8.45 -5.25 11.57
N ASN A 115 7.72 -4.21 11.19
CA ASN A 115 7.08 -3.32 12.16
C ASN A 115 5.93 -4.03 12.91
N ILE A 116 5.12 -4.85 12.24
CA ILE A 116 4.09 -5.67 12.88
C ILE A 116 4.74 -6.66 13.83
N SER A 117 5.75 -7.42 13.38
CA SER A 117 6.46 -8.40 14.20
C SER A 117 7.04 -7.77 15.47
N LYS A 118 7.76 -6.66 15.33
CA LYS A 118 8.33 -5.93 16.46
C LYS A 118 7.27 -5.49 17.48
N ASN A 119 6.17 -4.88 17.02
CA ASN A 119 5.11 -4.43 17.93
C ASN A 119 4.34 -5.60 18.57
N THR A 120 4.20 -6.72 17.87
CA THR A 120 3.61 -7.94 18.43
C THR A 120 4.46 -8.51 19.57
N LEU A 121 5.77 -8.53 19.41
CA LEU A 121 6.70 -9.05 20.41
C LEU A 121 6.92 -8.09 21.59
N GLU A 122 7.04 -6.79 21.31
CA GLU A 122 7.47 -5.80 22.30
C GLU A 122 6.30 -5.03 22.96
N LYS A 123 5.17 -4.87 22.27
CA LYS A 123 4.07 -3.98 22.70
C LYS A 123 2.71 -4.65 22.84
N SER A 124 2.65 -5.96 22.76
CA SER A 124 1.38 -6.72 22.85
C SER A 124 0.37 -6.37 21.75
N LEU A 125 0.84 -5.98 20.55
CA LEU A 125 -0.01 -5.80 19.38
C LEU A 125 -0.64 -7.16 19.02
N ILE A 126 -1.95 -7.19 18.83
CA ILE A 126 -2.63 -8.36 18.26
C ILE A 126 -2.50 -8.25 16.73
N SER A 127 -1.79 -9.18 16.11
CA SER A 127 -1.63 -9.21 14.65
C SER A 127 -2.31 -10.43 14.05
N VAL A 128 -3.09 -10.20 12.99
CA VAL A 128 -3.74 -11.24 12.20
C VAL A 128 -3.28 -11.08 10.76
N LEU A 129 -2.75 -12.15 10.19
CA LEU A 129 -2.26 -12.19 8.81
C LEU A 129 -3.20 -13.05 7.97
N GLY A 130 -3.58 -12.57 6.80
CA GLY A 130 -4.44 -13.28 5.86
C GLY A 130 -3.93 -13.19 4.43
N GLY A 131 -4.33 -14.19 3.63
CA GLY A 131 -3.97 -14.28 2.21
C GLY A 131 -2.65 -15.02 1.94
N GLY A 132 -2.67 -15.89 0.92
CA GLY A 132 -1.52 -16.71 0.54
C GLY A 132 -0.30 -15.85 0.15
N ASP A 133 -0.51 -14.77 -0.60
CA ASP A 133 0.57 -13.88 -1.05
C ASP A 133 1.22 -13.14 0.14
N THR A 134 0.43 -12.78 1.17
CA THR A 134 0.98 -12.17 2.39
C THR A 134 1.92 -13.13 3.11
N LEU A 135 1.50 -14.40 3.23
CA LEU A 135 2.31 -15.43 3.88
C LEU A 135 3.54 -15.82 3.05
N ALA A 136 3.46 -15.74 1.72
CA ALA A 136 4.59 -16.01 0.85
C ALA A 136 5.63 -14.87 0.84
N ALA A 137 5.23 -13.66 1.23
CA ALA A 137 6.08 -12.47 1.22
C ALA A 137 6.90 -12.27 2.51
N ILE A 138 6.66 -13.09 3.53
CA ILE A 138 7.29 -13.04 4.86
C ILE A 138 7.82 -14.41 5.27
#